data_48311d3ce0130ab93862368d27520e5d
#
_entry.id   48311d3ce0130ab93862368d27520e5d
#
_cell.length_a   1.000
_cell.length_b   1.000
_cell.length_c   1.000
_cell.angle_alpha   90.00
_cell.angle_beta   90.00
_cell.angle_gamma   90.00
#
_symmetry.space_group_name_H-M   'P 1'
#
loop_
_entity.id
_entity.type
_entity.pdbx_description
1 polymer ?
#
loop_
_entity_poly.entity_id
_entity_poly.type
_entity_poly.pdbx_seq_one_letter_code
_entity_poly.pdbx_strand_id
1 'polypeptide(L)'
;MGRVSQLEDGWYRAMHLGGADSLARQLSRQELYVQQHADTLLLIPRSAPTPRARRYQLRPDHHALLLNRRFDLDVFTIPVKVRPARAGVPVQLNTTFNAAVYLGRRLDFYYLSQQAVTPWHRAARIRATGLGYGAFLGLGSTAITADVTGRAGGPEYEGFVLHAGAATLYDARSFNVGLAAGLDHLLGPDRRVWIYQHRPWVGILFGLDLN
;
A
#
# COMPACT_ATOMS: atom_id res chain seq x y z
N MET A 1 -8.34 -0.08 10.61
CA MET A 1 -7.16 -0.02 11.52
C MET A 1 -7.02 -1.33 12.28
N GLY A 2 -5.95 -2.05 12.03
CA GLY A 2 -5.65 -3.28 12.72
C GLY A 2 -5.09 -3.06 14.13
N ARG A 3 -5.29 -4.04 15.04
CA ARG A 3 -4.63 -4.07 16.35
C ARG A 3 -3.26 -4.75 16.23
N VAL A 4 -2.20 -4.13 16.74
CA VAL A 4 -0.88 -4.73 16.92
C VAL A 4 -0.69 -4.98 18.40
N SER A 5 -0.18 -6.15 18.76
CA SER A 5 0.06 -6.50 20.16
C SER A 5 1.25 -5.71 20.74
N GLN A 6 2.26 -5.50 19.92
CA GLN A 6 3.49 -4.79 20.28
C GLN A 6 4.06 -4.11 19.03
N LEU A 7 4.69 -2.95 19.22
CA LEU A 7 5.46 -2.27 18.19
C LEU A 7 6.80 -3.01 18.01
N GLU A 8 7.17 -3.26 16.77
CA GLU A 8 8.51 -3.82 16.48
C GLU A 8 9.59 -2.78 16.76
N ASP A 9 10.72 -3.22 17.31
CA ASP A 9 11.88 -2.38 17.53
C ASP A 9 12.43 -1.89 16.18
N GLY A 10 12.62 -0.57 16.04
CA GLY A 10 13.06 -0.05 14.76
C GLY A 10 13.07 1.45 14.64
N TRP A 11 13.36 1.92 13.40
CA TRP A 11 13.38 3.33 13.07
C TRP A 11 12.01 3.83 12.66
N TYR A 12 11.55 4.87 13.33
CA TYR A 12 10.27 5.53 13.08
C TYR A 12 10.46 7.04 13.01
N ARG A 13 9.66 7.68 12.20
CA ARG A 13 9.51 9.13 12.27
C ARG A 13 8.37 9.44 13.24
N ALA A 14 8.67 10.15 14.33
CA ALA A 14 7.64 10.63 15.22
C ALA A 14 6.85 11.76 14.54
N MET A 15 5.65 11.48 14.07
CA MET A 15 4.78 12.49 13.47
C MET A 15 4.18 13.38 14.55
N HIS A 16 3.81 12.77 15.67
CA HIS A 16 3.28 13.47 16.84
C HIS A 16 3.56 12.66 18.11
N LEU A 17 3.99 13.35 19.16
CA LEU A 17 4.06 12.81 20.52
C LEU A 17 3.20 13.72 21.40
N GLY A 18 2.12 13.18 21.96
CA GLY A 18 1.18 13.92 22.80
C GLY A 18 1.78 14.28 24.15
N GLY A 19 1.25 15.33 24.77
CA GLY A 19 1.68 15.82 26.06
C GLY A 19 2.29 17.21 26.00
N ALA A 20 2.24 17.90 27.13
CA ALA A 20 2.79 19.26 27.28
C ALA A 20 4.31 19.28 27.51
N ASP A 21 4.93 18.12 27.64
CA ASP A 21 6.34 17.97 27.97
C ASP A 21 7.25 18.54 26.89
N SER A 22 8.30 19.23 27.31
CA SER A 22 9.35 19.74 26.41
C SER A 22 9.98 18.63 25.57
N LEU A 23 10.10 17.42 26.12
CA LEU A 23 10.58 16.22 25.46
C LEU A 23 9.73 15.83 24.25
N ALA A 24 8.40 15.77 24.41
CA ALA A 24 7.48 15.42 23.34
C ALA A 24 7.57 16.41 22.18
N ARG A 25 7.65 17.70 22.46
CA ARG A 25 7.84 18.76 21.46
C ARG A 25 9.19 18.68 20.76
N GLN A 26 10.25 18.40 21.50
CA GLN A 26 11.61 18.29 20.96
C GLN A 26 11.77 17.08 20.03
N LEU A 27 11.19 15.94 20.38
CA LEU A 27 11.33 14.69 19.62
C LEU A 27 10.29 14.53 18.50
N SER A 28 9.21 15.30 18.51
CA SER A 28 8.26 15.30 17.40
C SER A 28 8.91 15.71 16.09
N ARG A 29 8.53 15.05 15.00
CA ARG A 29 9.05 15.21 13.62
C ARG A 29 10.48 14.72 13.39
N GLN A 30 11.11 14.10 14.40
CA GLN A 30 12.43 13.50 14.27
C GLN A 30 12.35 12.01 13.91
N GLU A 31 13.47 11.48 13.36
CA GLU A 31 13.68 10.05 13.22
C GLU A 31 14.22 9.49 14.54
N LEU A 32 13.52 8.51 15.09
CA LEU A 32 13.80 7.91 16.39
C LEU A 32 13.91 6.40 16.22
N TYR A 33 14.88 5.79 16.86
CA TYR A 33 14.82 4.37 17.14
C TYR A 33 13.90 4.16 18.33
N VAL A 34 12.88 3.34 18.14
CA VAL A 34 11.81 3.15 19.12
C VAL A 34 11.81 1.71 19.59
N GLN A 35 11.82 1.53 20.91
CA GLN A 35 11.58 0.24 21.58
C GLN A 35 10.41 0.39 22.52
N GLN A 36 9.51 -0.59 22.48
CA GLN A 36 8.34 -0.57 23.36
C GLN A 36 8.52 -1.54 24.53
N HIS A 37 8.35 -1.02 25.73
CA HIS A 37 8.28 -1.80 26.95
C HIS A 37 6.97 -1.48 27.69
N ALA A 38 5.98 -2.35 27.52
CA ALA A 38 4.62 -2.13 28.05
C ALA A 38 4.06 -0.76 27.62
N ASP A 39 3.84 0.14 28.56
CA ASP A 39 3.31 1.50 28.33
C ASP A 39 4.39 2.56 28.11
N THR A 40 5.66 2.16 28.05
CA THR A 40 6.79 3.08 27.90
C THR A 40 7.47 2.86 26.55
N LEU A 41 7.74 3.94 25.84
CA LEU A 41 8.57 3.96 24.65
C LEU A 41 9.95 4.49 25.02
N LEU A 42 11.00 3.74 24.69
CA LEU A 42 12.37 4.21 24.68
C LEU A 42 12.65 4.84 23.31
N LEU A 43 12.94 6.12 23.30
CA LEU A 43 13.14 6.92 22.10
C LEU A 43 14.61 7.35 22.01
N ILE A 44 15.30 6.97 20.95
CA ILE A 44 16.70 7.33 20.69
C ILE A 44 16.75 8.15 19.42
N PRO A 45 17.03 9.47 19.49
CA PRO A 45 17.12 10.33 18.32
C PRO A 45 18.31 9.96 17.42
N ARG A 46 18.08 9.90 16.10
CA ARG A 46 19.13 9.58 15.12
C ARG A 46 20.16 10.70 14.99
N SER A 47 19.72 11.94 15.14
CA SER A 47 20.55 13.13 14.94
C SER A 47 21.32 13.59 16.16
N ALA A 48 21.21 12.91 17.31
CA ALA A 48 21.92 13.31 18.50
C ALA A 48 23.41 12.90 18.43
N PRO A 49 24.35 13.80 18.73
CA PRO A 49 25.78 13.49 18.72
C PRO A 49 26.17 12.44 19.78
N THR A 50 25.40 12.34 20.85
CA THR A 50 25.48 11.26 21.84
C THR A 50 24.07 10.69 22.02
N PRO A 51 23.73 9.58 21.35
CA PRO A 51 22.39 9.02 21.42
C PRO A 51 22.09 8.52 22.83
N ARG A 52 21.23 9.23 23.53
CA ARG A 52 20.71 8.80 24.85
C ARG A 52 19.25 8.41 24.71
N ALA A 53 18.92 7.25 25.25
CA ALA A 53 17.53 6.81 25.31
C ALA A 53 16.72 7.76 26.19
N ARG A 54 15.60 8.20 25.66
CA ARG A 54 14.61 9.02 26.38
C ARG A 54 13.38 8.19 26.63
N ARG A 55 12.85 8.21 27.84
CA ARG A 55 11.62 7.50 28.19
C ARG A 55 10.42 8.38 27.90
N TYR A 56 9.50 7.89 27.09
CA TYR A 56 8.20 8.50 26.85
C TYR A 56 7.11 7.55 27.34
N GLN A 57 6.40 7.95 28.37
CA GLN A 57 5.33 7.15 28.94
C GLN A 57 4.00 7.51 28.28
N LEU A 58 3.34 6.50 27.74
CA LEU A 58 1.96 6.65 27.27
C LEU A 58 1.06 6.88 28.49
N ARG A 59 0.25 7.93 28.44
CA ARG A 59 -0.72 8.29 29.47
C ARG A 59 -2.12 8.32 28.85
N PRO A 60 -3.19 8.33 29.64
CA PRO A 60 -4.56 8.29 29.11
C PRO A 60 -4.91 9.41 28.13
N ASP A 61 -4.35 10.58 28.34
CA ASP A 61 -4.51 11.81 27.56
C ASP A 61 -3.41 12.01 26.50
N HIS A 62 -2.40 11.12 26.50
CA HIS A 62 -1.28 11.19 25.58
C HIS A 62 -1.39 10.10 24.50
N HIS A 63 -1.09 10.46 23.27
CA HIS A 63 -0.98 9.53 22.17
C HIS A 63 0.31 9.78 21.38
N ALA A 64 0.82 8.75 20.76
CA ALA A 64 1.95 8.87 19.84
C ALA A 64 1.51 8.42 18.44
N LEU A 65 1.91 9.19 17.42
CA LEU A 65 1.77 8.83 16.03
C LEU A 65 3.15 8.65 15.42
N LEU A 66 3.48 7.42 15.07
CA LEU A 66 4.75 7.02 14.50
C LEU A 66 4.54 6.59 13.05
N LEU A 67 5.48 6.94 12.18
CA LEU A 67 5.51 6.55 10.78
C LEU A 67 6.75 5.70 10.53
N ASN A 68 6.55 4.49 10.04
CA ASN A 68 7.61 3.67 9.48
C ASN A 68 7.53 3.71 7.95
N ARG A 69 8.68 3.72 7.29
CA ARG A 69 8.82 3.67 5.84
C ARG A 69 9.60 2.44 5.46
N ARG A 70 8.96 1.55 4.73
CA ARG A 70 9.58 0.30 4.29
C ARG A 70 9.58 0.21 2.77
N PHE A 71 10.50 -0.59 2.25
CA PHE A 71 10.43 -1.11 0.90
C PHE A 71 9.32 -2.16 0.85
N ASP A 72 8.63 -2.24 -0.28
CA ASP A 72 7.47 -3.08 -0.45
C ASP A 72 7.58 -3.86 -1.76
N LEU A 73 7.53 -5.18 -1.66
CA LEU A 73 7.58 -6.11 -2.78
C LEU A 73 6.43 -7.10 -2.62
N ASP A 74 5.44 -7.00 -3.48
CA ASP A 74 4.24 -7.82 -3.40
C ASP A 74 3.90 -8.47 -4.75
N VAL A 75 3.07 -9.50 -4.70
CA VAL A 75 2.37 -10.05 -5.84
C VAL A 75 0.88 -9.77 -5.68
N PHE A 76 0.25 -9.23 -6.71
CA PHE A 76 -1.16 -8.97 -6.69
C PHE A 76 -1.88 -9.40 -7.97
N THR A 77 -3.20 -9.48 -7.88
CA THR A 77 -4.08 -9.69 -9.01
C THR A 77 -4.89 -8.44 -9.29
N ILE A 78 -5.23 -8.23 -10.56
CA ILE A 78 -6.10 -7.13 -11.00
C ILE A 78 -7.36 -7.78 -11.59
N PRO A 79 -8.34 -8.14 -10.77
CA PRO A 79 -9.53 -8.86 -11.23
C PRO A 79 -10.45 -7.99 -12.09
N VAL A 80 -10.33 -6.68 -12.00
CA VAL A 80 -11.16 -5.75 -12.77
C VAL A 80 -10.30 -4.64 -13.35
N LYS A 81 -10.29 -4.55 -14.70
CA LYS A 81 -9.72 -3.44 -15.46
C LYS A 81 -10.83 -2.72 -16.21
N VAL A 82 -10.84 -1.42 -16.16
CA VAL A 82 -11.75 -0.55 -16.92
C VAL A 82 -10.95 0.16 -18.00
N ARG A 83 -11.32 -0.06 -19.25
CA ARG A 83 -10.75 0.63 -20.41
C ARG A 83 -11.74 1.67 -20.93
N PRO A 84 -11.30 2.91 -21.15
CA PRO A 84 -12.15 3.97 -21.69
C PRO A 84 -12.72 3.62 -23.07
N ALA A 85 -13.88 4.17 -23.40
CA ALA A 85 -14.48 4.07 -24.72
C ALA A 85 -13.51 4.54 -25.80
N ARG A 86 -13.41 3.80 -26.92
CA ARG A 86 -12.46 4.08 -27.98
C ARG A 86 -12.88 3.48 -29.33
N ALA A 87 -12.67 4.21 -30.43
CA ALA A 87 -12.90 3.75 -31.80
C ALA A 87 -14.32 3.16 -32.03
N GLY A 88 -15.34 3.74 -31.41
CA GLY A 88 -16.71 3.24 -31.48
C GLY A 88 -17.06 2.14 -30.49
N VAL A 89 -16.08 1.59 -29.79
CA VAL A 89 -16.28 0.60 -28.72
C VAL A 89 -16.58 1.32 -27.42
N PRO A 90 -17.66 0.97 -26.68
CA PRO A 90 -17.98 1.55 -25.40
C PRO A 90 -16.94 1.23 -24.32
N VAL A 91 -17.07 1.82 -23.13
CA VAL A 91 -16.25 1.48 -21.96
C VAL A 91 -16.26 -0.03 -21.75
N GLN A 92 -15.08 -0.63 -21.66
CA GLN A 92 -14.93 -2.07 -21.45
C GLN A 92 -14.52 -2.39 -20.02
N LEU A 93 -15.22 -3.36 -19.43
CA LEU A 93 -14.84 -4.00 -18.19
C LEU A 93 -14.14 -5.32 -18.54
N ASN A 94 -12.85 -5.42 -18.23
CA ASN A 94 -12.09 -6.65 -18.42
C ASN A 94 -11.91 -7.35 -17.06
N THR A 95 -12.42 -8.56 -16.95
CA THR A 95 -12.39 -9.41 -15.73
C THR A 95 -11.53 -10.66 -15.91
N THR A 96 -10.73 -10.71 -16.96
CA THR A 96 -9.82 -11.83 -17.22
C THR A 96 -8.66 -11.86 -16.23
N PHE A 97 -7.91 -12.97 -16.24
CA PHE A 97 -6.76 -13.13 -15.35
C PHE A 97 -5.69 -12.07 -15.60
N ASN A 98 -5.25 -11.41 -14.54
CA ASN A 98 -4.14 -10.47 -14.56
C ASN A 98 -3.37 -10.57 -13.23
N ALA A 99 -2.10 -10.92 -13.31
CA ALA A 99 -1.19 -10.98 -12.16
C ALA A 99 0.01 -10.07 -12.39
N ALA A 100 0.52 -9.47 -11.32
CA ALA A 100 1.65 -8.55 -11.39
C ALA A 100 2.54 -8.64 -10.16
N VAL A 101 3.83 -8.36 -10.38
CA VAL A 101 4.80 -8.08 -9.32
C VAL A 101 4.82 -6.57 -9.11
N TYR A 102 4.72 -6.17 -7.87
CA TYR A 102 4.72 -4.79 -7.43
C TYR A 102 6.01 -4.47 -6.68
N LEU A 103 6.53 -3.28 -6.93
CA LEU A 103 7.70 -2.74 -6.29
C LEU A 103 7.41 -1.31 -5.86
N GLY A 104 7.50 -1.05 -4.56
CA GLY A 104 7.09 0.25 -4.05
C GLY A 104 7.68 0.62 -2.71
N ARG A 105 7.00 1.57 -2.11
CA ARG A 105 7.23 2.00 -0.74
C ARG A 105 5.94 1.92 0.05
N ARG A 106 6.07 1.46 1.28
CA ARG A 106 4.98 1.35 2.24
C ARG A 106 5.19 2.36 3.37
N LEU A 107 4.12 3.05 3.71
CA LEU A 107 4.02 3.99 4.82
C LEU A 107 3.13 3.37 5.87
N ASP A 108 3.70 2.92 6.98
CA ASP A 108 2.95 2.35 8.10
C ASP A 108 2.79 3.38 9.20
N PHE A 109 1.56 3.74 9.47
CA PHE A 109 1.18 4.66 10.53
C PHE A 109 0.76 3.87 11.77
N TYR A 110 1.46 4.10 12.88
CA TYR A 110 1.17 3.48 14.16
C TYR A 110 0.63 4.54 15.12
N TYR A 111 -0.61 4.37 15.52
CA TYR A 111 -1.24 5.19 16.53
C TYR A 111 -1.23 4.45 17.87
N LEU A 112 -0.46 4.97 18.83
CA LEU A 112 -0.30 4.41 20.16
C LEU A 112 -1.08 5.26 21.16
N SER A 113 -1.89 4.60 21.97
CA SER A 113 -2.69 5.23 23.04
C SER A 113 -2.81 4.29 24.22
N GLN A 114 -3.23 4.77 25.38
CA GLN A 114 -3.66 3.91 26.46
C GLN A 114 -5.16 3.66 26.41
N GLN A 115 -5.55 2.41 26.68
CA GLN A 115 -6.96 2.03 26.84
C GLN A 115 -7.16 1.36 28.21
N ALA A 116 -8.27 1.68 28.86
CA ALA A 116 -8.71 0.94 30.05
C ALA A 116 -9.07 -0.49 29.63
N VAL A 117 -8.44 -1.47 30.25
CA VAL A 117 -8.73 -2.91 30.11
C VAL A 117 -9.68 -3.33 31.25
N THR A 118 -9.42 -2.82 32.43
CA THR A 118 -10.29 -2.94 33.62
C THR A 118 -10.36 -1.57 34.31
N PRO A 119 -11.26 -1.35 35.29
CA PRO A 119 -11.31 -0.11 36.04
C PRO A 119 -9.97 0.30 36.66
N TRP A 120 -9.12 -0.69 36.94
CA TRP A 120 -7.84 -0.51 37.66
C TRP A 120 -6.60 -0.72 36.77
N HIS A 121 -6.77 -1.23 35.54
CA HIS A 121 -5.65 -1.55 34.65
C HIS A 121 -5.83 -0.93 33.28
N ARG A 122 -4.79 -0.23 32.83
CA ARG A 122 -4.69 0.33 31.47
C ARG A 122 -3.55 -0.36 30.75
N ALA A 123 -3.70 -0.53 29.44
CA ALA A 123 -2.66 -1.08 28.61
C ALA A 123 -2.48 -0.26 27.33
N ALA A 124 -1.28 -0.30 26.80
CA ALA A 124 -0.98 0.29 25.50
C ALA A 124 -1.84 -0.36 24.42
N ARG A 125 -2.45 0.46 23.58
CA ARG A 125 -3.18 0.05 22.40
C ARG A 125 -2.54 0.63 21.17
N ILE A 126 -2.16 -0.25 20.24
CA ILE A 126 -1.56 0.12 18.98
C ILE A 126 -2.55 -0.16 17.86
N ARG A 127 -2.77 0.85 17.03
CA ARG A 127 -3.51 0.73 15.78
C ARG A 127 -2.57 1.01 14.64
N ALA A 128 -2.49 0.10 13.66
CA ALA A 128 -1.66 0.27 12.48
C ALA A 128 -2.53 0.42 11.23
N THR A 129 -2.06 1.22 10.29
CA THR A 129 -2.64 1.40 8.95
C THR A 129 -1.50 1.60 7.99
N GLY A 130 -1.48 0.82 6.91
CA GLY A 130 -0.48 0.90 5.85
C GLY A 130 -1.03 1.52 4.57
N LEU A 131 -0.21 2.31 3.90
CA LEU A 131 -0.45 2.84 2.56
C LEU A 131 0.77 2.58 1.70
N GLY A 132 0.62 1.73 0.67
CA GLY A 132 1.64 1.45 -0.32
C GLY A 132 1.46 2.32 -1.58
N TYR A 133 2.55 2.66 -2.24
CA TYR A 133 2.58 3.25 -3.58
C TYR A 133 3.82 2.82 -4.33
N GLY A 134 3.66 2.49 -5.60
CA GLY A 134 4.77 1.99 -6.40
C GLY A 134 4.42 1.70 -7.84
N ALA A 135 5.32 1.00 -8.51
CA ALA A 135 5.16 0.52 -9.87
C ALA A 135 4.93 -0.98 -9.90
N PHE A 136 4.33 -1.46 -10.97
CA PHE A 136 4.12 -2.88 -11.19
C PHE A 136 4.41 -3.27 -12.64
N LEU A 137 4.74 -4.55 -12.81
CA LEU A 137 4.88 -5.23 -14.10
C LEU A 137 4.21 -6.59 -13.99
N GLY A 138 3.41 -6.95 -15.00
CA GLY A 138 2.66 -8.18 -14.94
C GLY A 138 2.26 -8.76 -16.28
N LEU A 139 1.61 -9.91 -16.18
CA LEU A 139 1.06 -10.68 -17.28
C LEU A 139 -0.44 -10.88 -17.05
N GLY A 140 -1.19 -10.84 -18.14
CA GLY A 140 -2.61 -11.12 -18.11
C GLY A 140 -3.14 -11.57 -19.44
N SER A 141 -4.45 -11.72 -19.52
CA SER A 141 -5.15 -12.02 -20.75
C SER A 141 -6.22 -10.98 -21.07
N THR A 142 -6.64 -10.96 -22.31
CA THR A 142 -7.73 -10.10 -22.79
C THR A 142 -8.42 -10.74 -23.98
N ALA A 143 -9.73 -10.55 -24.10
CA ALA A 143 -10.49 -10.97 -25.24
C ALA A 143 -10.12 -10.13 -26.47
N ILE A 144 -9.78 -10.79 -27.56
CA ILE A 144 -9.53 -10.21 -28.88
C ILE A 144 -10.71 -10.56 -29.77
N THR A 145 -11.49 -9.54 -30.13
CA THR A 145 -12.70 -9.67 -30.93
C THR A 145 -12.60 -8.80 -32.19
N ALA A 146 -13.53 -8.98 -33.12
CA ALA A 146 -13.62 -8.17 -34.32
C ALA A 146 -13.70 -6.66 -33.98
N ASP A 147 -14.45 -6.30 -32.97
CA ASP A 147 -14.67 -4.90 -32.59
C ASP A 147 -13.38 -4.21 -32.13
N VAL A 148 -12.53 -4.93 -31.35
CA VAL A 148 -11.28 -4.33 -30.81
C VAL A 148 -10.11 -4.40 -31.79
N THR A 149 -10.28 -5.09 -32.92
CA THR A 149 -9.26 -5.20 -33.98
C THR A 149 -9.67 -4.51 -35.28
N GLY A 150 -10.96 -4.19 -35.44
CA GLY A 150 -11.52 -3.68 -36.70
C GLY A 150 -11.52 -4.68 -37.84
N ARG A 151 -11.32 -5.99 -37.55
CA ARG A 151 -11.27 -7.07 -38.55
C ARG A 151 -12.57 -7.88 -38.52
N ALA A 152 -13.49 -7.56 -39.43
CA ALA A 152 -14.73 -8.32 -39.55
C ALA A 152 -14.42 -9.80 -39.94
N GLY A 153 -15.01 -10.76 -39.21
CA GLY A 153 -14.85 -12.19 -39.47
C GLY A 153 -13.52 -12.82 -39.06
N GLY A 154 -12.68 -12.09 -38.33
CA GLY A 154 -11.48 -12.66 -37.69
C GLY A 154 -11.81 -13.62 -36.53
N PRO A 155 -10.90 -14.55 -36.17
CA PRO A 155 -11.12 -15.43 -35.04
C PRO A 155 -11.14 -14.63 -33.75
N GLU A 156 -12.07 -14.99 -32.86
CA GLU A 156 -12.09 -14.48 -31.48
C GLU A 156 -11.25 -15.41 -30.59
N TYR A 157 -10.38 -14.83 -29.80
CA TYR A 157 -9.49 -15.58 -28.91
C TYR A 157 -9.06 -14.76 -27.67
N GLU A 158 -8.51 -15.43 -26.67
CA GLU A 158 -7.84 -14.78 -25.55
C GLU A 158 -6.37 -14.52 -25.89
N GLY A 159 -6.01 -13.24 -25.96
CA GLY A 159 -4.64 -12.80 -26.20
C GLY A 159 -3.90 -12.50 -24.88
N PHE A 160 -2.62 -12.83 -24.83
CA PHE A 160 -1.76 -12.47 -23.69
C PHE A 160 -1.34 -11.00 -23.77
N VAL A 161 -1.36 -10.33 -22.63
CA VAL A 161 -0.92 -8.95 -22.48
C VAL A 161 0.15 -8.83 -21.39
N LEU A 162 1.19 -8.07 -21.70
CA LEU A 162 2.07 -7.48 -20.69
C LEU A 162 1.44 -6.19 -20.20
N HIS A 163 1.41 -5.97 -18.92
CA HIS A 163 0.92 -4.71 -18.37
C HIS A 163 1.91 -4.12 -17.38
N ALA A 164 2.05 -2.82 -17.40
CA ALA A 164 2.90 -2.07 -16.49
C ALA A 164 2.20 -0.77 -16.08
N GLY A 165 2.50 -0.29 -14.89
CA GLY A 165 1.88 0.93 -14.41
C GLY A 165 2.26 1.28 -12.99
N ALA A 166 1.43 2.13 -12.38
CA ALA A 166 1.52 2.54 -11.00
C ALA A 166 0.31 2.03 -10.19
N ALA A 167 0.55 1.74 -8.93
CA ALA A 167 -0.49 1.27 -8.03
C ALA A 167 -0.38 1.92 -6.65
N THR A 168 -1.52 2.02 -5.99
CA THR A 168 -1.61 2.34 -4.57
C THR A 168 -2.31 1.20 -3.84
N LEU A 169 -1.80 0.84 -2.68
CA LEU A 169 -2.27 -0.26 -1.85
C LEU A 169 -2.68 0.28 -0.49
N TYR A 170 -3.85 -0.11 -0.03
CA TYR A 170 -4.31 0.12 1.33
C TYR A 170 -4.31 -1.23 2.06
N ASP A 171 -3.52 -1.29 3.14
CA ASP A 171 -3.44 -2.47 3.99
C ASP A 171 -4.52 -2.41 5.08
N ALA A 172 -5.49 -3.31 4.95
CA ALA A 172 -6.56 -3.52 5.92
C ALA A 172 -6.25 -4.67 6.91
N ARG A 173 -5.02 -5.19 6.94
CA ARG A 173 -4.55 -6.31 7.76
C ARG A 173 -5.03 -7.70 7.39
N SER A 174 -6.21 -7.84 6.83
CA SER A 174 -6.74 -9.14 6.41
C SER A 174 -6.64 -9.32 4.90
N PHE A 175 -6.50 -8.21 4.19
CA PHE A 175 -6.36 -8.16 2.74
C PHE A 175 -5.82 -6.79 2.34
N ASN A 176 -5.07 -6.78 1.25
CA ASN A 176 -4.61 -5.57 0.61
C ASN A 176 -5.54 -5.26 -0.55
N VAL A 177 -6.10 -4.07 -0.55
CA VAL A 177 -6.92 -3.56 -1.65
C VAL A 177 -6.31 -2.27 -2.18
N GLY A 178 -6.39 -2.07 -3.49
CA GLY A 178 -5.81 -0.87 -4.05
C GLY A 178 -6.36 -0.52 -5.41
N LEU A 179 -5.81 0.54 -5.96
CA LEU A 179 -6.09 1.05 -7.28
C LEU A 179 -4.84 0.98 -8.13
N ALA A 180 -5.00 0.55 -9.37
CA ALA A 180 -3.94 0.51 -10.36
C ALA A 180 -4.33 1.35 -11.58
N ALA A 181 -3.33 1.98 -12.17
CA ALA A 181 -3.43 2.59 -13.48
C ALA A 181 -2.23 2.17 -14.32
N GLY A 182 -2.47 1.71 -15.55
CA GLY A 182 -1.41 1.14 -16.35
C GLY A 182 -1.71 1.13 -17.84
N LEU A 183 -0.77 0.57 -18.58
CA LEU A 183 -0.83 0.35 -20.02
C LEU A 183 -0.72 -1.14 -20.29
N ASP A 184 -1.43 -1.61 -21.32
CA ASP A 184 -1.34 -2.99 -21.81
C ASP A 184 -0.54 -3.03 -23.11
N HIS A 185 0.29 -4.07 -23.25
CA HIS A 185 0.97 -4.44 -24.48
C HIS A 185 0.54 -5.83 -24.89
N LEU A 186 -0.30 -5.94 -25.94
CA LEU A 186 -0.73 -7.21 -26.48
C LEU A 186 0.45 -7.95 -27.14
N LEU A 187 0.63 -9.20 -26.77
CA LEU A 187 1.58 -10.12 -27.39
C LEU A 187 0.84 -10.90 -28.50
N GLY A 188 1.37 -10.92 -29.70
CA GLY A 188 0.78 -11.70 -30.79
C GLY A 188 0.53 -10.90 -32.04
N PRO A 189 -0.15 -11.55 -33.05
CA PRO A 189 -0.27 -11.00 -34.41
C PRO A 189 -1.11 -9.71 -34.47
N ASP A 190 -2.14 -9.61 -33.62
CA ASP A 190 -3.08 -8.47 -33.64
C ASP A 190 -2.61 -7.25 -32.90
N ARG A 191 -1.41 -7.28 -32.32
CA ARG A 191 -0.83 -6.15 -31.52
C ARG A 191 -0.83 -4.81 -32.27
N ARG A 192 -0.75 -4.83 -33.62
CA ARG A 192 -0.69 -3.60 -34.43
C ARG A 192 -2.05 -2.97 -34.68
N VAL A 193 -3.10 -3.74 -34.57
CA VAL A 193 -4.48 -3.34 -34.89
C VAL A 193 -5.34 -3.23 -33.63
N TRP A 194 -4.89 -3.80 -32.54
CA TRP A 194 -5.63 -3.75 -31.28
C TRP A 194 -5.76 -2.31 -30.75
N ILE A 195 -7.00 -1.82 -30.62
CA ILE A 195 -7.30 -0.42 -30.30
C ILE A 195 -6.80 0.02 -28.92
N TYR A 196 -6.59 -0.93 -28.00
CA TYR A 196 -6.10 -0.67 -26.64
C TYR A 196 -4.58 -0.83 -26.47
N GLN A 197 -3.84 -1.06 -27.54
CA GLN A 197 -2.38 -1.17 -27.51
C GLN A 197 -1.77 0.10 -26.93
N HIS A 198 -1.00 -0.02 -25.83
CA HIS A 198 -0.40 1.09 -25.07
C HIS A 198 -1.40 2.18 -24.66
N ARG A 199 -2.62 1.79 -24.35
CA ARG A 199 -3.64 2.71 -23.88
C ARG A 199 -3.88 2.57 -22.39
N PRO A 200 -4.15 3.71 -21.70
CA PRO A 200 -4.36 3.70 -20.26
C PRO A 200 -5.63 2.95 -19.89
N TRP A 201 -5.55 2.26 -18.78
CA TRP A 201 -6.67 1.65 -18.08
C TRP A 201 -6.54 1.93 -16.59
N VAL A 202 -7.64 1.79 -15.87
CA VAL A 202 -7.68 1.80 -14.40
C VAL A 202 -8.25 0.50 -13.89
N GLY A 203 -7.84 0.07 -12.71
CA GLY A 203 -8.32 -1.21 -12.17
C GLY A 203 -8.29 -1.24 -10.66
N ILE A 204 -9.01 -2.21 -10.11
CA ILE A 204 -8.98 -2.56 -8.69
C ILE A 204 -8.03 -3.75 -8.55
N LEU A 205 -7.20 -3.72 -7.53
CA LEU A 205 -6.27 -4.80 -7.25
C LEU A 205 -6.50 -5.37 -5.84
N PHE A 206 -6.17 -6.65 -5.71
CA PHE A 206 -6.11 -7.37 -4.45
C PHE A 206 -4.74 -8.01 -4.32
N GLY A 207 -4.05 -7.72 -3.23
CA GLY A 207 -2.72 -8.23 -2.92
C GLY A 207 -2.74 -9.27 -1.82
N LEU A 208 -1.75 -10.16 -1.88
CA LEU A 208 -1.34 -11.01 -0.78
C LEU A 208 -0.04 -10.45 -0.25
N ASP A 209 -0.01 -10.11 1.04
CA ASP A 209 1.19 -9.63 1.72
C ASP A 209 2.21 -10.79 1.78
N LEU A 210 3.38 -10.59 1.21
CA LEU A 210 4.47 -11.57 1.20
C LEU A 210 5.58 -11.22 2.22
N ASN A 211 5.46 -10.09 2.92
CA ASN A 211 6.43 -9.59 3.91
C ASN A 211 5.94 -9.74 5.34
#